data_e2216d0b64fc7c7daac17670758aad2b
#
_entry.id   e2216d0b64fc7c7daac17670758aad2b
#
_cell.length_a   1.000
_cell.length_b   1.000
_cell.length_c   1.000
_cell.angle_alpha   90.00
_cell.angle_beta   90.00
_cell.angle_gamma   90.00
#
_symmetry.space_group_name_H-M   'P 1'
#
loop_
_entity.id
_entity.type
_entity.pdbx_description
1 polymer ?
#
loop_
_entity_poly.entity_id
_entity_poly.type
_entity_poly.pdbx_seq_one_letter_code
_entity_poly.pdbx_strand_id
1 'polypeptide(L)'
;MVDLHPTGDHHPETGARLAALLAAFNPELEGGPASVEAIERVHDGEYVARVAALGEESWLDGDTPAGPTTWEAARLAAGCAMRAVEVGGFALVRPPGHPALPDRGMGFGIFGSAAIAARHAQAERGIERVAIVDWDVHHGNGTEAIVRDDESILFVSLHQWPYYPGTGGPDTSDATVLNIPLPAGSGDAAYANAFRSLVEPTLRSFDPELLIVSAGFDAHVDDPLASMAVTAAGFREMAARCTQLCPRVAAVLEGGYNVATLPALVEASLEGFAS
;
A
#
# COMPACT_ATOMS: atom_id res chain seq x y z
N MET A 1 8.69 -16.18 -1.27
CA MET A 1 7.53 -15.24 -1.28
C MET A 1 6.74 -15.29 -2.59
N VAL A 2 7.41 -15.41 -3.77
CA VAL A 2 6.71 -15.46 -5.07
C VAL A 2 5.61 -16.52 -5.09
N ASP A 3 5.89 -17.73 -4.63
CA ASP A 3 4.99 -18.89 -4.70
C ASP A 3 4.20 -19.17 -3.42
N LEU A 4 4.39 -18.34 -2.36
CA LEU A 4 3.74 -18.56 -1.07
C LEU A 4 2.27 -18.12 -1.03
N HIS A 5 1.82 -17.32 -2.01
CA HIS A 5 0.43 -16.87 -2.09
C HIS A 5 -0.12 -17.24 -3.49
N PRO A 6 -0.62 -18.46 -3.67
CA PRO A 6 -1.14 -18.91 -4.95
C PRO A 6 -2.50 -18.28 -5.23
N THR A 7 -2.57 -17.48 -6.30
CA THR A 7 -3.81 -16.82 -6.74
C THR A 7 -4.34 -17.39 -8.06
N GLY A 8 -3.56 -18.28 -8.70
CA GLY A 8 -3.83 -18.85 -10.01
C GLY A 8 -3.33 -17.95 -11.16
N ASP A 9 -3.10 -18.58 -12.32
CA ASP A 9 -2.43 -17.96 -13.48
C ASP A 9 -3.23 -16.83 -14.15
N HIS A 10 -4.55 -16.80 -13.93
CA HIS A 10 -5.46 -15.80 -14.52
C HIS A 10 -5.82 -14.67 -13.59
N HIS A 11 -5.37 -14.72 -12.34
CA HIS A 11 -5.62 -13.67 -11.37
C HIS A 11 -4.67 -12.49 -11.61
N PRO A 12 -5.13 -11.23 -11.53
CA PRO A 12 -4.23 -10.07 -11.72
C PRO A 12 -3.08 -10.03 -10.72
N GLU A 13 -3.37 -10.31 -9.44
CA GLU A 13 -2.38 -10.37 -8.38
C GLU A 13 -1.64 -11.72 -8.41
N THR A 14 -0.77 -11.93 -9.41
CA THR A 14 0.02 -13.16 -9.58
C THR A 14 1.41 -13.07 -8.99
N GLY A 15 2.04 -14.23 -8.75
CA GLY A 15 3.45 -14.32 -8.40
C GLY A 15 4.40 -13.70 -9.42
N ALA A 16 3.97 -13.61 -10.70
CA ALA A 16 4.75 -12.99 -11.77
C ALA A 16 5.09 -11.51 -11.49
N ARG A 17 4.22 -10.76 -10.76
CA ARG A 17 4.48 -9.38 -10.35
C ARG A 17 5.77 -9.30 -9.52
N LEU A 18 5.85 -10.08 -8.46
CA LEU A 18 7.03 -10.10 -7.58
C LEU A 18 8.23 -10.73 -8.29
N ALA A 19 8.04 -11.76 -9.10
CA ALA A 19 9.12 -12.37 -9.88
C ALA A 19 9.78 -11.36 -10.84
N ALA A 20 9.01 -10.54 -11.53
CA ALA A 20 9.52 -9.48 -12.41
C ALA A 20 10.33 -8.43 -11.64
N LEU A 21 9.84 -8.02 -10.46
CA LEU A 21 10.54 -7.08 -9.59
C LEU A 21 11.85 -7.66 -9.06
N LEU A 22 11.86 -8.90 -8.58
CA LEU A 22 13.08 -9.56 -8.10
C LEU A 22 14.10 -9.82 -9.22
N ALA A 23 13.65 -9.97 -10.46
CA ALA A 23 14.55 -10.06 -11.62
C ALA A 23 15.18 -8.71 -12.01
N ALA A 24 14.45 -7.61 -11.81
CA ALA A 24 14.93 -6.25 -12.10
C ALA A 24 15.77 -5.66 -10.97
N PHE A 25 15.39 -5.94 -9.73
CA PHE A 25 16.04 -5.44 -8.53
C PHE A 25 16.65 -6.61 -7.75
N ASN A 26 17.82 -6.38 -7.16
CA ASN A 26 18.44 -7.31 -6.24
C ASN A 26 18.30 -6.75 -4.82
N PRO A 27 17.23 -7.08 -4.07
CA PRO A 27 17.01 -6.52 -2.74
C PRO A 27 18.20 -6.83 -1.83
N GLU A 28 18.75 -5.80 -1.21
CA GLU A 28 19.92 -5.94 -0.33
C GLU A 28 19.55 -6.42 1.07
N LEU A 29 18.26 -6.25 1.44
CA LEU A 29 17.75 -6.57 2.77
C LEU A 29 16.51 -7.44 2.67
N GLU A 30 16.41 -8.39 3.59
CA GLU A 30 15.22 -9.23 3.77
C GLU A 30 14.52 -8.85 5.08
N GLY A 31 13.19 -8.84 5.08
CA GLY A 31 12.37 -8.77 6.29
C GLY A 31 12.03 -10.18 6.78
N GLY A 32 11.99 -10.36 8.09
CA GLY A 32 11.41 -11.56 8.69
C GLY A 32 9.88 -11.47 8.75
N PRO A 33 9.16 -12.59 9.02
CA PRO A 33 7.71 -12.55 9.16
C PRO A 33 7.28 -11.70 10.38
N ALA A 34 6.28 -10.86 10.21
CA ALA A 34 5.69 -10.11 11.33
C ALA A 34 5.18 -11.07 12.43
N SER A 35 5.30 -10.66 13.67
CA SER A 35 4.71 -11.41 14.79
C SER A 35 3.18 -11.29 14.79
N VAL A 36 2.51 -12.24 15.41
CA VAL A 36 1.05 -12.19 15.61
C VAL A 36 0.67 -10.90 16.33
N GLU A 37 1.40 -10.55 17.39
CA GLU A 37 1.17 -9.33 18.15
C GLU A 37 1.25 -8.06 17.27
N ALA A 38 2.23 -7.98 16.36
CA ALA A 38 2.33 -6.83 15.45
C ALA A 38 1.13 -6.72 14.51
N ILE A 39 0.61 -7.84 14.03
CA ILE A 39 -0.58 -7.90 13.16
C ILE A 39 -1.83 -7.52 13.95
N GLU A 40 -1.98 -8.04 15.16
CA GLU A 40 -3.13 -7.78 16.05
C GLU A 40 -3.18 -6.34 16.58
N ARG A 41 -2.14 -5.52 16.35
CA ARG A 41 -2.22 -4.06 16.58
C ARG A 41 -3.19 -3.35 15.64
N VAL A 42 -3.56 -3.99 14.52
CA VAL A 42 -4.43 -3.40 13.48
C VAL A 42 -5.54 -4.33 13.00
N HIS A 43 -5.45 -5.62 13.27
CA HIS A 43 -6.44 -6.61 12.88
C HIS A 43 -7.01 -7.37 14.09
N ASP A 44 -8.27 -7.74 13.98
CA ASP A 44 -8.96 -8.54 15.00
C ASP A 44 -8.30 -9.91 15.14
N GLY A 45 -8.03 -10.35 16.38
CA GLY A 45 -7.39 -11.63 16.65
C GLY A 45 -8.16 -12.83 16.10
N GLU A 46 -9.51 -12.77 16.03
CA GLU A 46 -10.32 -13.81 15.39
C GLU A 46 -10.06 -13.90 13.88
N TYR A 47 -9.89 -12.75 13.21
CA TYR A 47 -9.52 -12.73 11.79
C TYR A 47 -8.11 -13.28 11.58
N VAL A 48 -7.16 -12.83 12.38
CA VAL A 48 -5.75 -13.31 12.33
C VAL A 48 -5.71 -14.82 12.53
N ALA A 49 -6.43 -15.35 13.51
CA ALA A 49 -6.52 -16.80 13.76
C ALA A 49 -7.16 -17.56 12.59
N ARG A 50 -8.20 -17.01 11.93
CA ARG A 50 -8.80 -17.63 10.74
C ARG A 50 -7.81 -17.74 9.60
N VAL A 51 -7.04 -16.67 9.31
CA VAL A 51 -6.02 -16.70 8.24
C VAL A 51 -4.88 -17.67 8.58
N ALA A 52 -4.47 -17.74 9.85
CA ALA A 52 -3.45 -18.68 10.33
C ALA A 52 -3.89 -20.15 10.23
N ALA A 53 -5.19 -20.41 10.30
CA ALA A 53 -5.76 -21.76 10.25
C ALA A 53 -6.12 -22.25 8.84
N LEU A 54 -5.86 -21.45 7.78
CA LEU A 54 -6.17 -21.84 6.40
C LEU A 54 -5.36 -23.09 6.00
N GLY A 55 -6.05 -24.23 5.85
CA GLY A 55 -5.47 -25.51 5.50
C GLY A 55 -5.73 -25.95 4.05
N GLU A 56 -6.60 -25.26 3.34
CA GLU A 56 -7.00 -25.53 1.97
C GLU A 56 -7.26 -24.22 1.21
N GLU A 57 -7.37 -24.29 -0.12
CA GLU A 57 -7.71 -23.15 -0.95
C GLU A 57 -9.12 -22.63 -0.61
N SER A 58 -9.24 -21.33 -0.48
CA SER A 58 -10.45 -20.63 -0.03
C SER A 58 -10.49 -19.22 -0.63
N TRP A 59 -11.58 -18.51 -0.38
CA TRP A 59 -11.77 -17.11 -0.75
C TRP A 59 -12.14 -16.29 0.48
N LEU A 60 -11.43 -15.18 0.72
CA LEU A 60 -11.75 -14.28 1.84
C LEU A 60 -12.88 -13.32 1.49
N ASP A 61 -12.99 -12.99 0.18
CA ASP A 61 -14.12 -12.31 -0.42
C ASP A 61 -14.32 -12.76 -1.88
N GLY A 62 -15.01 -11.97 -2.74
CA GLY A 62 -15.32 -12.36 -4.12
C GLY A 62 -14.11 -12.44 -5.05
N ASP A 63 -12.99 -11.81 -4.70
CA ASP A 63 -11.79 -11.70 -5.54
C ASP A 63 -10.45 -11.87 -4.78
N THR A 64 -10.49 -12.29 -3.52
CA THR A 64 -9.29 -12.49 -2.69
C THR A 64 -9.09 -13.98 -2.38
N PRO A 65 -8.38 -14.73 -3.25
CA PRO A 65 -8.05 -16.12 -2.99
C PRO A 65 -7.04 -16.22 -1.84
N ALA A 66 -7.15 -17.29 -1.08
CA ALA A 66 -6.25 -17.61 0.01
C ALA A 66 -6.04 -19.13 0.13
N GLY A 67 -4.95 -19.57 0.73
CA GLY A 67 -4.63 -20.98 0.84
C GLY A 67 -3.63 -21.26 1.97
N PRO A 68 -3.15 -22.50 2.09
CA PRO A 68 -2.32 -22.95 3.21
C PRO A 68 -1.05 -22.15 3.47
N THR A 69 -0.50 -21.51 2.44
CA THR A 69 0.74 -20.72 2.53
C THR A 69 0.49 -19.19 2.57
N THR A 70 -0.76 -18.77 2.44
CA THR A 70 -1.13 -17.32 2.48
C THR A 70 -0.75 -16.67 3.80
N TRP A 71 -0.91 -17.37 4.92
CA TRP A 71 -0.49 -16.89 6.24
C TRP A 71 0.98 -16.48 6.28
N GLU A 72 1.85 -17.33 5.76
CA GLU A 72 3.28 -17.07 5.72
C GLU A 72 3.60 -15.89 4.79
N ALA A 73 3.01 -15.85 3.59
CA ALA A 73 3.20 -14.77 2.64
C ALA A 73 2.78 -13.41 3.21
N ALA A 74 1.59 -13.35 3.82
CA ALA A 74 1.04 -12.11 4.39
C ALA A 74 1.88 -11.60 5.57
N ARG A 75 2.36 -12.50 6.43
CA ARG A 75 3.29 -12.15 7.51
C ARG A 75 4.62 -11.63 7.00
N LEU A 76 5.17 -12.25 5.95
CA LEU A 76 6.41 -11.76 5.32
C LEU A 76 6.21 -10.39 4.67
N ALA A 77 5.06 -10.15 4.02
CA ALA A 77 4.74 -8.85 3.46
C ALA A 77 4.71 -7.76 4.55
N ALA A 78 3.99 -8.01 5.64
CA ALA A 78 3.93 -7.10 6.78
C ALA A 78 5.32 -6.89 7.43
N GLY A 79 6.10 -7.96 7.62
CA GLY A 79 7.44 -7.88 8.20
C GLY A 79 8.44 -7.13 7.32
N CYS A 80 8.35 -7.27 6.00
CA CYS A 80 9.13 -6.46 5.05
C CYS A 80 8.72 -4.98 5.11
N ALA A 81 7.43 -4.67 5.27
CA ALA A 81 6.95 -3.29 5.46
C ALA A 81 7.48 -2.69 6.77
N MET A 82 7.48 -3.45 7.87
CA MET A 82 8.11 -3.06 9.13
C MET A 82 9.60 -2.79 8.94
N ARG A 83 10.31 -3.67 8.21
CA ARG A 83 11.73 -3.47 7.92
C ARG A 83 11.98 -2.24 7.05
N ALA A 84 11.12 -1.96 6.07
CA ALA A 84 11.23 -0.78 5.21
C ALA A 84 11.17 0.53 6.04
N VAL A 85 10.27 0.65 7.01
CA VAL A 85 10.20 1.85 7.86
C VAL A 85 11.41 2.01 8.78
N GLU A 86 12.08 0.91 9.13
CA GLU A 86 13.30 0.98 9.94
C GLU A 86 14.52 1.55 9.18
N VAL A 87 14.59 1.28 7.88
CA VAL A 87 15.76 1.61 7.04
C VAL A 87 15.51 2.72 6.02
N GLY A 88 14.27 3.20 5.89
CA GLY A 88 13.89 4.14 4.82
C GLY A 88 13.91 3.46 3.45
N GLY A 89 13.36 2.25 3.35
CA GLY A 89 13.40 1.42 2.14
C GLY A 89 12.05 1.25 1.45
N PHE A 90 12.06 0.47 0.37
CA PHE A 90 10.86 0.07 -0.36
C PHE A 90 10.64 -1.45 -0.21
N ALA A 91 9.56 -1.85 0.45
CA ALA A 91 9.16 -3.25 0.58
C ALA A 91 8.51 -3.75 -0.72
N LEU A 92 9.23 -4.56 -1.48
CA LEU A 92 8.73 -5.25 -2.67
C LEU A 92 8.06 -6.55 -2.24
N VAL A 93 6.76 -6.50 -2.02
CA VAL A 93 6.00 -7.57 -1.35
C VAL A 93 4.73 -7.95 -2.11
N ARG A 94 4.20 -9.11 -1.77
CA ARG A 94 2.85 -9.59 -2.05
C ARG A 94 2.40 -10.57 -0.94
N PRO A 95 1.10 -10.66 -0.62
CA PRO A 95 -0.04 -9.91 -1.17
C PRO A 95 -0.01 -8.42 -0.79
N PRO A 96 -0.82 -7.57 -1.49
CA PRO A 96 -1.05 -6.19 -1.09
C PRO A 96 -1.81 -6.11 0.24
N GLY A 97 -1.95 -4.91 0.80
CA GLY A 97 -2.53 -4.76 2.12
C GLY A 97 -3.53 -3.65 2.29
N HIS A 98 -3.49 -2.59 1.50
CA HIS A 98 -4.27 -1.38 1.74
C HIS A 98 -5.82 -1.56 1.75
N PRO A 99 -6.44 -2.57 1.08
CA PRO A 99 -7.86 -2.78 1.16
C PRO A 99 -8.30 -3.68 2.34
N ALA A 100 -7.35 -4.39 3.00
CA ALA A 100 -7.66 -5.32 4.08
C ALA A 100 -8.23 -4.60 5.31
N LEU A 101 -9.46 -4.93 5.69
CA LEU A 101 -10.16 -4.37 6.83
C LEU A 101 -9.66 -4.98 8.16
N PRO A 102 -9.95 -4.39 9.32
CA PRO A 102 -9.56 -4.96 10.61
C PRO A 102 -10.02 -6.41 10.80
N ASP A 103 -11.20 -6.78 10.30
CA ASP A 103 -11.87 -8.06 10.54
C ASP A 103 -11.88 -9.02 9.34
N ARG A 104 -11.38 -8.60 8.16
CA ARG A 104 -11.38 -9.43 6.93
C ARG A 104 -10.44 -8.93 5.85
N GLY A 105 -9.96 -9.89 5.03
CA GLY A 105 -9.28 -9.60 3.77
C GLY A 105 -10.27 -9.27 2.66
N MET A 106 -9.88 -8.39 1.75
CA MET A 106 -10.63 -8.06 0.53
C MET A 106 -9.71 -7.36 -0.49
N GLY A 107 -10.17 -7.28 -1.75
CA GLY A 107 -9.43 -6.54 -2.78
C GLY A 107 -7.99 -7.03 -2.96
N PHE A 108 -7.77 -8.34 -2.93
CA PHE A 108 -6.48 -9.03 -2.92
C PHE A 108 -5.67 -8.87 -1.63
N GLY A 109 -6.05 -7.95 -0.73
CA GLY A 109 -5.34 -7.67 0.52
C GLY A 109 -5.67 -8.68 1.63
N ILE A 110 -4.63 -9.10 2.34
CA ILE A 110 -4.76 -10.02 3.48
C ILE A 110 -4.57 -9.29 4.79
N PHE A 111 -3.45 -8.59 4.99
CA PHE A 111 -3.17 -7.76 6.16
C PHE A 111 -2.71 -6.37 5.73
N GLY A 112 -3.15 -5.33 6.43
CA GLY A 112 -2.81 -3.93 6.16
C GLY A 112 -1.34 -3.61 6.45
N SER A 113 -0.44 -4.01 5.54
CA SER A 113 1.01 -3.95 5.74
C SER A 113 1.53 -2.55 6.06
N ALA A 114 1.01 -1.51 5.41
CA ALA A 114 1.37 -0.11 5.69
C ALA A 114 0.91 0.32 7.09
N ALA A 115 -0.31 -0.04 7.51
CA ALA A 115 -0.81 0.25 8.84
C ALA A 115 -0.07 -0.51 9.94
N ILE A 116 0.29 -1.79 9.70
CA ILE A 116 1.14 -2.58 10.61
C ILE A 116 2.51 -1.91 10.78
N ALA A 117 3.11 -1.47 9.67
CA ALA A 117 4.40 -0.78 9.70
C ALA A 117 4.32 0.57 10.44
N ALA A 118 3.23 1.32 10.31
CA ALA A 118 2.98 2.55 11.05
C ALA A 118 2.91 2.28 12.56
N ARG A 119 2.13 1.29 12.98
CA ARG A 119 2.05 0.89 14.40
C ARG A 119 3.36 0.34 14.95
N HIS A 120 4.11 -0.38 14.13
CA HIS A 120 5.47 -0.82 14.50
C HIS A 120 6.40 0.37 14.74
N ALA A 121 6.39 1.36 13.85
CA ALA A 121 7.21 2.56 14.02
C ALA A 121 6.87 3.31 15.32
N GLN A 122 5.59 3.43 15.65
CA GLN A 122 5.13 4.04 16.90
C GLN A 122 5.60 3.25 18.12
N ALA A 123 5.34 1.93 18.14
CA ALA A 123 5.59 1.09 19.30
C ALA A 123 7.07 0.84 19.58
N GLU A 124 7.88 0.65 18.52
CA GLU A 124 9.25 0.14 18.65
C GLU A 124 10.33 1.19 18.31
N ARG A 125 9.94 2.30 17.67
CA ARG A 125 10.89 3.34 17.22
C ARG A 125 10.61 4.72 17.80
N GLY A 126 9.57 4.85 18.61
CA GLY A 126 9.21 6.09 19.28
C GLY A 126 8.75 7.21 18.33
N ILE A 127 8.23 6.85 17.16
CA ILE A 127 7.62 7.80 16.21
C ILE A 127 6.23 8.15 16.73
N GLU A 128 5.94 9.42 16.90
CA GLU A 128 4.63 9.87 17.39
C GLU A 128 3.62 10.09 16.25
N ARG A 129 4.05 10.78 15.18
CA ARG A 129 3.17 11.12 14.05
C ARG A 129 3.61 10.43 12.76
N VAL A 130 2.73 9.61 12.22
CA VAL A 130 2.94 8.88 10.96
C VAL A 130 1.94 9.35 9.92
N ALA A 131 2.40 9.70 8.72
CA ALA A 131 1.51 9.87 7.57
C ALA A 131 1.59 8.64 6.67
N ILE A 132 0.44 8.21 6.14
CA ILE A 132 0.36 7.19 5.08
C ILE A 132 -0.22 7.87 3.85
N VAL A 133 0.55 7.94 2.76
CA VAL A 133 0.09 8.43 1.46
C VAL A 133 -0.08 7.24 0.52
N ASP A 134 -1.30 7.02 0.11
CA ASP A 134 -1.72 5.93 -0.75
C ASP A 134 -2.03 6.49 -2.14
N TRP A 135 -1.28 6.09 -3.14
CA TRP A 135 -1.51 6.45 -4.53
C TRP A 135 -1.90 5.27 -5.42
N ASP A 136 -2.17 4.10 -4.82
CA ASP A 136 -2.86 3.02 -5.52
C ASP A 136 -4.15 3.58 -6.15
N VAL A 137 -4.54 3.04 -7.31
CA VAL A 137 -5.72 3.53 -8.01
C VAL A 137 -7.03 3.23 -7.28
N HIS A 138 -7.03 2.21 -6.42
CA HIS A 138 -8.16 1.86 -5.57
C HIS A 138 -8.12 2.63 -4.25
N HIS A 139 -9.28 2.93 -3.71
CA HIS A 139 -9.34 3.50 -2.37
C HIS A 139 -8.79 2.53 -1.32
N GLY A 140 -7.83 2.97 -0.52
CA GLY A 140 -7.24 2.19 0.58
C GLY A 140 -8.17 2.08 1.79
N ASN A 141 -9.38 1.55 1.57
CA ASN A 141 -10.46 1.50 2.56
C ASN A 141 -10.09 0.72 3.83
N GLY A 142 -9.21 -0.26 3.72
CA GLY A 142 -8.71 -1.03 4.86
C GLY A 142 -7.79 -0.19 5.73
N THR A 143 -6.80 0.48 5.12
CA THR A 143 -5.92 1.41 5.84
C THR A 143 -6.74 2.52 6.50
N GLU A 144 -7.69 3.12 5.77
CA GLU A 144 -8.62 4.11 6.33
C GLU A 144 -9.35 3.59 7.56
N ALA A 145 -9.96 2.40 7.46
CA ALA A 145 -10.74 1.81 8.57
C ALA A 145 -9.88 1.52 9.81
N ILE A 146 -8.60 1.17 9.63
CA ILE A 146 -7.66 0.88 10.71
C ILE A 146 -7.24 2.16 11.45
N VAL A 147 -7.05 3.27 10.73
CA VAL A 147 -6.43 4.48 11.31
C VAL A 147 -7.40 5.64 11.54
N ARG A 148 -8.64 5.51 11.07
CA ARG A 148 -9.66 6.56 11.28
C ARG A 148 -9.84 6.83 12.77
N ASP A 149 -10.05 8.09 13.11
CA ASP A 149 -10.19 8.61 14.49
C ASP A 149 -8.90 8.53 15.34
N ASP A 150 -7.74 8.20 14.76
CA ASP A 150 -6.46 8.25 15.46
C ASP A 150 -5.64 9.47 15.02
N GLU A 151 -5.61 10.49 15.83
CA GLU A 151 -4.90 11.74 15.56
C GLU A 151 -3.38 11.61 15.41
N SER A 152 -2.82 10.44 15.75
CA SER A 152 -1.38 10.15 15.57
C SER A 152 -1.03 9.62 14.18
N ILE A 153 -2.05 9.26 13.35
CA ILE A 153 -1.85 8.78 11.98
C ILE A 153 -2.74 9.57 11.02
N LEU A 154 -2.13 10.20 10.03
CA LEU A 154 -2.83 10.82 8.91
C LEU A 154 -2.83 9.86 7.72
N PHE A 155 -4.01 9.55 7.19
CA PHE A 155 -4.17 8.79 5.95
C PHE A 155 -4.59 9.69 4.80
N VAL A 156 -3.91 9.59 3.68
CA VAL A 156 -4.22 10.32 2.43
C VAL A 156 -4.34 9.31 1.31
N SER A 157 -5.49 9.24 0.62
CA SER A 157 -5.71 8.34 -0.51
C SER A 157 -6.08 9.11 -1.78
N LEU A 158 -5.29 8.89 -2.86
CA LEU A 158 -5.57 9.41 -4.21
C LEU A 158 -6.05 8.25 -5.07
N HIS A 159 -7.31 8.19 -5.43
CA HIS A 159 -7.90 7.03 -6.10
C HIS A 159 -8.89 7.41 -7.19
N GLN A 160 -9.13 6.47 -8.11
CA GLN A 160 -10.19 6.63 -9.12
C GLN A 160 -11.58 6.60 -8.46
N TRP A 161 -12.44 7.53 -8.86
CA TRP A 161 -13.83 7.58 -8.39
C TRP A 161 -14.79 7.95 -9.54
N PRO A 162 -15.99 7.33 -9.63
CA PRO A 162 -16.40 6.14 -8.86
C PRO A 162 -15.70 4.88 -9.37
N TYR A 163 -15.18 4.06 -8.46
CA TYR A 163 -14.49 2.80 -8.77
C TYR A 163 -14.54 1.85 -7.57
N TYR A 164 -13.98 0.62 -7.72
CA TYR A 164 -13.84 -0.33 -6.60
C TYR A 164 -13.00 0.29 -5.46
N PRO A 165 -13.31 0.06 -4.20
CA PRO A 165 -14.43 -0.72 -3.64
C PRO A 165 -15.73 0.06 -3.47
N GLY A 166 -15.88 1.27 -3.99
CA GLY A 166 -17.06 2.10 -3.87
C GLY A 166 -17.10 2.98 -2.61
N THR A 167 -15.95 3.12 -1.95
CA THR A 167 -15.74 3.99 -0.77
C THR A 167 -14.76 5.12 -1.11
N GLY A 168 -14.50 6.05 -0.22
CA GLY A 168 -13.59 7.17 -0.44
C GLY A 168 -14.15 8.26 -1.38
N GLY A 169 -15.47 8.33 -1.56
CA GLY A 169 -16.12 9.33 -2.42
C GLY A 169 -16.00 10.76 -1.89
N PRO A 170 -16.54 11.74 -2.64
CA PRO A 170 -16.58 13.12 -2.18
C PRO A 170 -17.19 13.24 -0.78
N ASP A 171 -16.67 14.17 0.04
CA ASP A 171 -17.15 14.44 1.40
C ASP A 171 -16.94 13.32 2.44
N THR A 172 -16.00 12.38 2.19
CA THR A 172 -15.65 11.32 3.14
C THR A 172 -14.38 11.62 3.95
N SER A 173 -13.74 12.77 3.73
CA SER A 173 -12.57 13.23 4.49
C SER A 173 -12.97 13.76 5.86
N ASP A 174 -12.02 13.64 6.81
CA ASP A 174 -12.15 14.20 8.17
C ASP A 174 -10.78 14.70 8.71
N ALA A 175 -10.61 14.77 10.02
CA ALA A 175 -9.39 15.29 10.63
C ALA A 175 -8.17 14.38 10.43
N THR A 176 -8.38 13.07 10.27
CA THR A 176 -7.34 12.04 10.17
C THR A 176 -7.26 11.38 8.79
N VAL A 177 -8.25 11.65 7.93
CA VAL A 177 -8.38 11.05 6.61
C VAL A 177 -8.61 12.11 5.55
N LEU A 178 -7.78 12.12 4.51
CA LEU A 178 -7.95 12.93 3.31
C LEU A 178 -8.19 12.03 2.10
N ASN A 179 -9.43 11.92 1.65
CA ASN A 179 -9.79 11.23 0.42
C ASN A 179 -9.78 12.20 -0.77
N ILE A 180 -9.06 11.83 -1.82
CA ILE A 180 -8.89 12.63 -3.05
C ILE A 180 -9.42 11.79 -4.22
N PRO A 181 -10.75 11.76 -4.43
CA PRO A 181 -11.35 11.06 -5.55
C PRO A 181 -11.04 11.77 -6.87
N LEU A 182 -10.46 11.04 -7.81
CA LEU A 182 -10.05 11.53 -9.13
C LEU A 182 -10.88 10.84 -10.22
N PRO A 183 -11.35 11.57 -11.24
CA PRO A 183 -12.11 10.95 -12.34
C PRO A 183 -11.22 10.05 -13.20
N ALA A 184 -11.81 9.05 -13.84
CA ALA A 184 -11.16 8.25 -14.86
C ALA A 184 -10.48 9.14 -15.92
N GLY A 185 -9.32 8.72 -16.43
CA GLY A 185 -8.49 9.50 -17.34
C GLY A 185 -7.56 10.52 -16.67
N SER A 186 -7.58 10.63 -15.34
CA SER A 186 -6.63 11.47 -14.61
C SER A 186 -5.20 10.97 -14.80
N GLY A 187 -4.32 11.86 -15.25
CA GLY A 187 -2.89 11.60 -15.46
C GLY A 187 -2.01 12.49 -14.60
N ASP A 188 -0.73 12.59 -14.97
CA ASP A 188 0.33 13.28 -14.20
C ASP A 188 -0.08 14.68 -13.73
N ALA A 189 -0.68 15.47 -14.60
CA ALA A 189 -1.08 16.84 -14.26
C ALA A 189 -2.16 16.90 -13.16
N ALA A 190 -3.11 15.93 -13.15
CA ALA A 190 -4.15 15.85 -12.14
C ALA A 190 -3.56 15.45 -10.78
N TYR A 191 -2.71 14.42 -10.77
CA TYR A 191 -2.01 13.98 -9.56
C TYR A 191 -1.06 15.04 -9.01
N ALA A 192 -0.26 15.69 -9.86
CA ALA A 192 0.61 16.80 -9.45
C ALA A 192 -0.19 17.98 -8.87
N ASN A 193 -1.38 18.27 -9.42
CA ASN A 193 -2.27 19.30 -8.87
C ASN A 193 -2.84 18.87 -7.51
N ALA A 194 -3.29 17.62 -7.36
CA ALA A 194 -3.77 17.07 -6.09
C ALA A 194 -2.69 17.15 -5.00
N PHE A 195 -1.45 16.77 -5.34
CA PHE A 195 -0.32 16.92 -4.42
C PHE A 195 -0.13 18.36 -3.97
N ARG A 196 0.01 19.31 -4.90
CA ARG A 196 0.24 20.72 -4.57
C ARG A 196 -0.89 21.35 -3.76
N SER A 197 -2.13 21.02 -4.11
CA SER A 197 -3.30 21.73 -3.57
C SER A 197 -3.86 21.12 -2.30
N LEU A 198 -3.67 19.81 -2.09
CA LEU A 198 -4.30 19.05 -1.01
C LEU A 198 -3.26 18.28 -0.17
N VAL A 199 -2.47 17.39 -0.78
CA VAL A 199 -1.54 16.52 -0.04
C VAL A 199 -0.49 17.32 0.71
N GLU A 200 0.25 18.19 0.02
CA GLU A 200 1.34 18.97 0.61
C GLU A 200 0.88 19.90 1.76
N PRO A 201 -0.20 20.69 1.61
CA PRO A 201 -0.67 21.52 2.71
C PRO A 201 -1.10 20.70 3.93
N THR A 202 -1.77 19.56 3.70
CA THR A 202 -2.24 18.67 4.76
C THR A 202 -1.08 18.04 5.52
N LEU A 203 -0.09 17.47 4.79
CA LEU A 203 1.11 16.89 5.39
C LEU A 203 1.94 17.92 6.15
N ARG A 204 2.12 19.13 5.61
CA ARG A 204 2.82 20.22 6.33
C ARG A 204 2.11 20.65 7.62
N SER A 205 0.78 20.62 7.62
CA SER A 205 0.00 20.93 8.83
C SER A 205 0.08 19.82 9.87
N PHE A 206 0.11 18.56 9.43
CA PHE A 206 0.23 17.39 10.30
C PHE A 206 1.64 17.20 10.85
N ASP A 207 2.68 17.62 10.11
CA ASP A 207 4.10 17.57 10.46
C ASP A 207 4.54 16.14 10.84
N PRO A 208 4.50 15.16 9.90
CA PRO A 208 4.81 13.76 10.19
C PRO A 208 6.31 13.56 10.45
N GLU A 209 6.65 12.67 11.37
CA GLU A 209 8.01 12.20 11.63
C GLU A 209 8.43 11.04 10.73
N LEU A 210 7.43 10.33 10.19
CA LEU A 210 7.56 9.25 9.23
C LEU A 210 6.44 9.35 8.19
N LEU A 211 6.78 9.20 6.92
CA LEU A 211 5.85 9.07 5.82
C LEU A 211 5.99 7.67 5.21
N ILE A 212 4.88 6.93 5.19
CA ILE A 212 4.79 5.63 4.52
C ILE A 212 3.99 5.82 3.24
N VAL A 213 4.50 5.29 2.14
CA VAL A 213 3.79 5.30 0.87
C VAL A 213 3.21 3.92 0.61
N SER A 214 1.86 3.81 0.55
CA SER A 214 1.20 2.68 -0.09
C SER A 214 1.32 2.86 -1.59
N ALA A 215 2.31 2.17 -2.17
CA ALA A 215 2.76 2.39 -3.54
C ALA A 215 2.10 1.38 -4.50
N GLY A 216 0.89 1.68 -4.96
CA GLY A 216 0.27 1.01 -6.10
C GLY A 216 0.71 1.64 -7.43
N PHE A 217 0.75 0.83 -8.48
CA PHE A 217 1.14 1.26 -9.83
C PHE A 217 0.04 1.03 -10.85
N ASP A 218 -1.14 0.71 -10.41
CA ASP A 218 -2.34 0.46 -11.22
C ASP A 218 -3.05 1.72 -11.71
N ALA A 219 -2.63 2.91 -11.26
CA ALA A 219 -2.98 4.17 -11.91
C ALA A 219 -2.21 4.42 -13.22
N HIS A 220 -1.26 3.52 -13.61
CA HIS A 220 -0.50 3.65 -14.85
C HIS A 220 -1.40 3.52 -16.07
N VAL A 221 -1.09 4.28 -17.14
CA VAL A 221 -1.86 4.33 -18.38
C VAL A 221 -2.06 2.97 -19.07
N ASP A 222 -1.13 2.04 -18.89
CA ASP A 222 -1.17 0.69 -19.46
C ASP A 222 -1.60 -0.38 -18.44
N ASP A 223 -2.11 -0.01 -17.28
CA ASP A 223 -2.60 -1.01 -16.32
C ASP A 223 -3.94 -1.58 -16.77
N PRO A 224 -4.14 -2.92 -16.67
CA PRO A 224 -5.35 -3.55 -17.18
C PRO A 224 -6.58 -3.37 -16.28
N LEU A 225 -6.43 -2.95 -15.01
CA LEU A 225 -7.54 -2.91 -14.05
C LEU A 225 -8.18 -1.54 -13.90
N ALA A 226 -7.54 -0.46 -14.34
CA ALA A 226 -8.06 0.87 -14.11
C ALA A 226 -8.08 1.73 -15.39
N SER A 227 -8.60 2.93 -15.27
CA SER A 227 -8.76 3.85 -16.39
C SER A 227 -8.08 5.19 -16.12
N MET A 228 -6.94 5.17 -15.44
CA MET A 228 -6.11 6.36 -15.20
C MET A 228 -5.02 6.51 -16.27
N ALA A 229 -4.28 7.61 -16.27
CA ALA A 229 -3.29 7.92 -17.29
C ALA A 229 -1.98 8.45 -16.67
N VAL A 230 -1.59 7.93 -15.51
CA VAL A 230 -0.30 8.27 -14.88
C VAL A 230 0.83 7.60 -15.64
N THR A 231 1.94 8.33 -15.85
CA THR A 231 3.15 7.80 -16.47
C THR A 231 4.25 7.52 -15.44
N ALA A 232 5.33 6.89 -15.83
CA ALA A 232 6.51 6.71 -14.97
C ALA A 232 7.04 8.06 -14.41
N ALA A 233 6.94 9.14 -15.20
CA ALA A 233 7.32 10.48 -14.75
C ALA A 233 6.40 11.00 -13.63
N GLY A 234 5.10 10.69 -13.68
CA GLY A 234 4.15 11.04 -12.64
C GLY A 234 4.46 10.33 -11.32
N PHE A 235 4.76 9.02 -11.35
CA PHE A 235 5.16 8.27 -10.15
C PHE A 235 6.47 8.80 -9.57
N ARG A 236 7.47 9.12 -10.41
CA ARG A 236 8.71 9.76 -9.96
C ARG A 236 8.43 11.09 -9.28
N GLU A 237 7.59 11.93 -9.85
CA GLU A 237 7.25 13.25 -9.29
C GLU A 237 6.55 13.09 -7.93
N MET A 238 5.60 12.17 -7.78
CA MET A 238 4.93 11.90 -6.50
C MET A 238 5.92 11.45 -5.43
N ALA A 239 6.81 10.53 -5.76
CA ALA A 239 7.86 10.05 -4.86
C ALA A 239 8.81 11.19 -4.41
N ALA A 240 9.27 12.01 -5.34
CA ALA A 240 10.12 13.17 -5.05
C ALA A 240 9.44 14.20 -4.15
N ARG A 241 8.13 14.41 -4.30
CA ARG A 241 7.37 15.30 -3.42
C ARG A 241 7.25 14.73 -2.00
N CYS A 242 7.10 13.42 -1.84
CA CYS A 242 7.06 12.79 -0.52
C CYS A 242 8.35 13.03 0.28
N THR A 243 9.53 12.94 -0.35
CA THR A 243 10.82 13.19 0.33
C THR A 243 11.03 14.65 0.74
N GLN A 244 10.40 15.59 0.03
CA GLN A 244 10.41 17.01 0.39
C GLN A 244 9.49 17.34 1.58
N LEU A 245 8.54 16.45 1.90
CA LEU A 245 7.54 16.66 2.93
C LEU A 245 7.89 15.99 4.27
N CYS A 246 8.69 14.92 4.21
CA CYS A 246 9.13 14.22 5.41
C CYS A 246 10.56 13.68 5.21
N PRO A 247 11.47 13.84 6.18
CA PRO A 247 12.85 13.36 6.05
C PRO A 247 13.00 11.84 6.16
N ARG A 248 11.96 11.15 6.63
CA ARG A 248 11.91 9.69 6.74
C ARG A 248 10.76 9.17 5.89
N VAL A 249 11.09 8.58 4.76
CA VAL A 249 10.12 7.97 3.85
C VAL A 249 10.41 6.49 3.72
N ALA A 250 9.35 5.69 3.75
CA ALA A 250 9.38 4.28 3.38
C ALA A 250 8.22 3.99 2.42
N ALA A 251 8.34 2.95 1.61
CA ALA A 251 7.28 2.55 0.69
C ALA A 251 6.96 1.06 0.81
N VAL A 252 5.71 0.71 0.52
CA VAL A 252 5.19 -0.66 0.50
C VAL A 252 4.45 -0.85 -0.81
N LEU A 253 4.81 -1.90 -1.56
CA LEU A 253 4.15 -2.24 -2.82
C LEU A 253 2.70 -2.66 -2.57
N GLU A 254 1.78 -2.09 -3.32
CA GLU A 254 0.37 -2.48 -3.37
C GLU A 254 0.01 -3.02 -4.77
N GLY A 255 -0.91 -2.38 -5.48
CA GLY A 255 -1.32 -2.77 -6.83
C GLY A 255 -0.30 -2.49 -7.92
N GLY A 256 -0.75 -2.66 -9.15
CA GLY A 256 0.05 -2.57 -10.37
C GLY A 256 0.14 -3.94 -11.05
N TYR A 257 -0.66 -4.13 -12.11
CA TYR A 257 -0.99 -5.45 -12.66
C TYR A 257 -0.45 -5.66 -14.08
N ASN A 258 0.17 -4.64 -14.66
CA ASN A 258 0.94 -4.81 -15.87
C ASN A 258 2.39 -5.22 -15.54
N VAL A 259 2.64 -6.53 -15.55
CA VAL A 259 3.95 -7.11 -15.18
C VAL A 259 5.09 -6.59 -16.05
N ALA A 260 4.81 -6.18 -17.31
CA ALA A 260 5.84 -5.69 -18.20
C ALA A 260 6.32 -4.26 -17.85
N THR A 261 5.43 -3.43 -17.31
CA THR A 261 5.76 -2.03 -16.95
C THR A 261 6.14 -1.87 -15.49
N LEU A 262 5.65 -2.73 -14.60
CA LEU A 262 5.81 -2.61 -13.16
C LEU A 262 7.25 -2.36 -12.68
N PRO A 263 8.29 -3.06 -13.18
CA PRO A 263 9.67 -2.78 -12.77
C PRO A 263 10.13 -1.36 -13.08
N ALA A 264 9.81 -0.84 -14.27
CA ALA A 264 10.19 0.51 -14.66
C ALA A 264 9.47 1.59 -13.83
N LEU A 265 8.23 1.33 -13.38
CA LEU A 265 7.46 2.23 -12.54
C LEU A 265 8.02 2.28 -11.11
N VAL A 266 8.41 1.13 -10.57
CA VAL A 266 9.12 1.04 -9.29
C VAL A 266 10.46 1.76 -9.36
N GLU A 267 11.24 1.55 -10.43
CA GLU A 267 12.52 2.25 -10.66
C GLU A 267 12.32 3.78 -10.68
N ALA A 268 11.34 4.27 -11.43
CA ALA A 268 11.03 5.70 -11.47
C ALA A 268 10.68 6.26 -10.10
N SER A 269 9.93 5.52 -9.27
CA SER A 269 9.64 5.93 -7.89
C SER A 269 10.89 5.93 -7.01
N LEU A 270 11.77 4.93 -7.14
CA LEU A 270 13.06 4.90 -6.43
C LEU A 270 13.95 6.09 -6.79
N GLU A 271 14.01 6.47 -8.08
CA GLU A 271 14.70 7.70 -8.53
C GLU A 271 14.08 8.96 -7.88
N GLY A 272 12.76 9.00 -7.76
CA GLY A 272 12.05 10.08 -7.08
C GLY A 272 12.39 10.15 -5.58
N PHE A 273 12.39 9.02 -4.89
CA PHE A 273 12.77 8.96 -3.47
C PHE A 273 14.25 9.32 -3.22
N ALA A 274 15.11 9.18 -4.20
CA ALA A 274 16.53 9.52 -4.11
C ALA A 274 16.86 10.99 -4.48
N SER A 275 15.86 11.80 -4.89
CA SER A 275 16.05 13.15 -5.46
C SER A 275 16.09 14.28 -4.42
#